data_bbc816f858d1380dddc0a61207d1cc4c
#
_entry.id   bbc816f858d1380dddc0a61207d1cc4c
#
_cell.length_a   1.000
_cell.length_b   1.000
_cell.length_c   1.000
_cell.angle_alpha   90.00
_cell.angle_beta   90.00
_cell.angle_gamma   90.00
#
_symmetry.space_group_name_H-M   'P 1'
#
loop_
_entity.id
_entity.type
_entity.pdbx_description
1 polymer ?
#
loop_
_entity_poly.entity_id
_entity_poly.type
_entity_poly.pdbx_seq_one_letter_code
_entity_poly.pdbx_strand_id
1 'polypeptide(L)'
;AIYMGMKNDLAFIVDTDLFLYEHQSTYNPNMPLRDLFYISSEYQKMVDWKSLYTSTRLRIPTPNFIVFYNGTEKKEDRWVDYLSESYENMSGEPNLELKVITLNINVGHNKKLMEECRTLREYAQYVDKVRRYSNEMELNTAVERAVSESIQEGILKEFLQNNRAEVVAMSIFEYNEEEEKRKLRKAEYEAG
;
A
#
# COMPACT_ATOMS: atom_id res chain seq x y z
N ALA A 1 -0.46 -22.01 -12.25
CA ALA A 1 -1.24 -20.80 -11.90
C ALA A 1 -1.00 -20.52 -10.43
N ILE A 2 -0.20 -19.50 -10.13
CA ILE A 2 -0.05 -19.03 -8.75
C ILE A 2 -1.29 -18.21 -8.48
N TYR A 3 -2.22 -18.77 -7.73
CA TYR A 3 -3.30 -18.01 -7.12
C TYR A 3 -2.67 -17.11 -6.04
N MET A 4 -2.25 -15.94 -6.44
CA MET A 4 -2.11 -14.84 -5.49
C MET A 4 -3.52 -14.41 -5.14
N GLY A 5 -4.01 -14.88 -3.99
CA GLY A 5 -5.28 -14.40 -3.46
C GLY A 5 -5.18 -12.89 -3.31
N MET A 6 -6.06 -12.16 -3.99
CA MET A 6 -6.18 -10.71 -3.78
C MET A 6 -6.54 -10.48 -2.31
N LYS A 7 -5.60 -9.97 -1.55
CA LYS A 7 -5.79 -9.57 -0.16
C LYS A 7 -5.38 -8.13 -0.03
N ASN A 8 -6.13 -7.37 0.72
CA ASN A 8 -5.70 -6.08 1.22
C ASN A 8 -4.72 -6.31 2.39
N ASP A 9 -3.73 -5.43 2.54
CA ASP A 9 -2.75 -5.58 3.62
C ASP A 9 -3.41 -5.45 4.99
N LEU A 10 -4.34 -4.52 5.13
CA LEU A 10 -5.08 -4.27 6.36
C LEU A 10 -6.49 -3.76 6.08
N ALA A 11 -7.49 -4.40 6.69
CA ALA A 11 -8.86 -3.93 6.70
C ALA A 11 -9.42 -3.94 8.13
N PHE A 12 -10.07 -2.85 8.54
CA PHE A 12 -10.72 -2.75 9.84
C PHE A 12 -11.92 -1.80 9.81
N ILE A 13 -12.82 -1.96 10.77
CA ILE A 13 -14.00 -1.11 10.94
C ILE A 13 -13.79 -0.22 12.16
N VAL A 14 -14.04 1.09 11.97
CA VAL A 14 -14.13 2.08 13.05
C VAL A 14 -15.51 2.73 12.95
N ASP A 15 -16.31 2.57 13.99
CA ASP A 15 -17.72 2.98 14.02
C ASP A 15 -18.51 2.37 12.83
N THR A 16 -18.82 3.17 11.81
CA THR A 16 -19.55 2.79 10.61
C THR A 16 -18.71 2.83 9.33
N ASP A 17 -17.41 3.10 9.46
CA ASP A 17 -16.48 3.19 8.33
C ASP A 17 -15.60 1.95 8.26
N LEU A 18 -15.47 1.39 7.07
CA LEU A 18 -14.54 0.33 6.75
C LEU A 18 -13.32 0.93 6.05
N PHE A 19 -12.17 0.80 6.68
CA PHE A 19 -10.90 1.24 6.13
C PHE A 19 -10.12 0.09 5.52
N LEU A 20 -9.70 0.26 4.28
CA LEU A 20 -8.83 -0.66 3.56
C LEU A 20 -7.52 0.06 3.27
N TYR A 21 -6.45 -0.43 3.88
CA TYR A 21 -5.10 0.09 3.69
C TYR A 21 -4.26 -0.90 2.89
N GLU A 22 -3.51 -0.39 1.94
CA GLU A 22 -2.53 -1.15 1.20
C GLU A 22 -1.21 -0.37 1.13
N HIS A 23 -0.09 -1.08 1.21
CA HIS A 23 1.24 -0.53 1.05
C HIS A 23 1.78 -0.84 -0.36
N GLN A 24 2.35 0.15 -1.02
CA GLN A 24 2.91 -0.01 -2.37
C GLN A 24 4.27 0.65 -2.51
N SER A 25 5.26 -0.14 -2.89
CA SER A 25 6.58 0.34 -3.33
C SER A 25 6.61 0.67 -4.83
N THR A 26 5.58 0.30 -5.56
CA THR A 26 5.46 0.52 -7.01
C THR A 26 4.04 0.99 -7.32
N TYR A 27 3.89 2.10 -8.03
CA TYR A 27 2.58 2.60 -8.44
C TYR A 27 1.83 1.57 -9.30
N ASN A 28 0.58 1.32 -8.94
CA ASN A 28 -0.32 0.44 -9.68
C ASN A 28 -1.62 1.18 -10.03
N PRO A 29 -1.85 1.52 -11.31
CA PRO A 29 -3.06 2.24 -11.73
C PRO A 29 -4.35 1.41 -11.61
N ASN A 30 -4.23 0.09 -11.42
CA ASN A 30 -5.37 -0.82 -11.29
C ASN A 30 -5.88 -0.96 -9.84
N MET A 31 -5.42 -0.11 -8.92
CA MET A 31 -5.88 -0.18 -7.53
C MET A 31 -7.39 -0.02 -7.39
N PRO A 32 -8.08 0.91 -8.06
CA PRO A 32 -9.52 1.01 -7.95
C PRO A 32 -10.25 -0.27 -8.35
N LEU A 33 -9.78 -0.96 -9.39
CA LEU A 33 -10.37 -2.23 -9.83
C LEU A 33 -10.10 -3.37 -8.84
N ARG A 34 -8.90 -3.43 -8.26
CA ARG A 34 -8.56 -4.41 -7.23
C ARG A 34 -9.41 -4.20 -5.98
N ASP A 35 -9.54 -2.96 -5.53
CA ASP A 35 -10.32 -2.60 -4.36
C ASP A 35 -11.82 -2.86 -4.54
N LEU A 36 -12.34 -2.70 -5.77
CA LEU A 36 -13.72 -3.09 -6.08
C LEU A 36 -13.97 -4.58 -5.82
N PHE A 37 -13.09 -5.45 -6.30
CA PHE A 37 -13.24 -6.89 -6.07
C PHE A 37 -13.05 -7.24 -4.59
N TYR A 38 -12.13 -6.58 -3.94
CA TYR A 38 -11.88 -6.79 -2.52
C TYR A 38 -13.08 -6.39 -1.67
N ILE A 39 -13.58 -5.16 -1.81
CA ILE A 39 -14.72 -4.68 -1.03
C ILE A 39 -16.00 -5.46 -1.32
N SER A 40 -16.22 -5.88 -2.56
CA SER A 40 -17.35 -6.74 -2.93
C SER A 40 -17.29 -8.05 -2.16
N SER A 41 -16.12 -8.68 -2.05
CA SER A 41 -15.93 -9.90 -1.26
C SER A 41 -16.19 -9.68 0.24
N GLU A 42 -15.73 -8.56 0.80
CA GLU A 42 -15.98 -8.25 2.21
C GLU A 42 -17.46 -7.99 2.50
N TYR A 43 -18.14 -7.24 1.67
CA TYR A 43 -19.57 -6.99 1.83
C TYR A 43 -20.40 -8.28 1.70
N GLN A 44 -20.02 -9.21 0.83
CA GLN A 44 -20.68 -10.52 0.72
C GLN A 44 -20.62 -11.33 2.02
N LYS A 45 -19.55 -11.17 2.82
CA LYS A 45 -19.42 -11.83 4.13
C LYS A 45 -20.30 -11.18 5.21
N MET A 46 -20.57 -9.87 5.09
CA MET A 46 -21.31 -9.07 6.08
C MET A 46 -22.81 -9.11 5.88
N VAL A 47 -23.28 -9.41 4.67
CA VAL A 47 -24.69 -9.31 4.29
C VAL A 47 -25.34 -10.68 4.24
N ASP A 48 -26.47 -10.83 4.93
CA ASP A 48 -27.33 -11.99 4.72
C ASP A 48 -28.05 -11.88 3.38
N TRP A 49 -27.79 -12.84 2.49
CA TRP A 49 -28.33 -12.87 1.14
C TRP A 49 -29.86 -12.82 1.07
N LYS A 50 -30.57 -13.42 2.05
CA LYS A 50 -32.02 -13.37 2.12
C LYS A 50 -32.54 -11.97 2.35
N SER A 51 -31.82 -11.17 3.10
CA SER A 51 -32.19 -9.80 3.42
C SER A 51 -32.11 -8.86 2.20
N LEU A 52 -31.35 -9.21 1.16
CA LEU A 52 -31.27 -8.43 -0.09
C LEU A 52 -32.61 -8.39 -0.86
N TYR A 53 -33.49 -9.37 -0.63
CA TYR A 53 -34.80 -9.48 -1.30
C TYR A 53 -35.94 -8.90 -0.48
N THR A 54 -35.65 -8.24 0.63
CA THR A 54 -36.67 -7.56 1.45
C THR A 54 -36.87 -6.12 0.99
N SER A 55 -37.97 -5.49 1.45
CA SER A 55 -38.22 -4.07 1.18
C SER A 55 -37.39 -3.10 2.08
N THR A 56 -36.65 -3.63 3.05
CA THR A 56 -35.86 -2.86 3.98
C THR A 56 -34.45 -2.62 3.41
N ARG A 57 -34.02 -1.36 3.37
CA ARG A 57 -32.65 -1.02 2.95
C ARG A 57 -31.63 -1.49 3.97
N LEU A 58 -30.72 -2.36 3.55
CA LEU A 58 -29.59 -2.77 4.36
C LEU A 58 -28.56 -1.62 4.49
N ARG A 59 -27.96 -1.52 5.66
CA ARG A 59 -26.85 -0.62 5.93
C ARG A 59 -25.56 -1.41 5.94
N ILE A 60 -24.57 -0.91 5.24
CA ILE A 60 -23.21 -1.48 5.18
C ILE A 60 -22.21 -0.40 5.60
N PRO A 61 -21.05 -0.76 6.14
CA PRO A 61 -20.00 0.21 6.47
C PRO A 61 -19.55 1.01 5.24
N THR A 62 -19.27 2.30 5.43
CA THR A 62 -18.73 3.15 4.36
C THR A 62 -17.29 2.76 4.04
N PRO A 63 -16.96 2.43 2.79
CA PRO A 63 -15.61 2.01 2.45
C PRO A 63 -14.69 3.21 2.22
N ASN A 64 -13.47 3.13 2.75
CA ASN A 64 -12.40 4.08 2.55
C ASN A 64 -11.16 3.34 2.06
N PHE A 65 -10.64 3.72 0.89
CA PHE A 65 -9.50 3.07 0.24
C PHE A 65 -8.29 3.99 0.29
N ILE A 66 -7.24 3.54 0.98
CA ILE A 66 -6.03 4.32 1.21
C ILE A 66 -4.80 3.48 0.87
N VAL A 67 -3.95 4.01 0.01
CA VAL A 67 -2.67 3.42 -0.33
C VAL A 67 -1.55 4.25 0.28
N PHE A 68 -0.64 3.61 0.99
CA PHE A 68 0.63 4.21 1.41
C PHE A 68 1.71 3.87 0.38
N TYR A 69 2.16 4.89 -0.33
CA TYR A 69 3.18 4.76 -1.36
C TYR A 69 4.55 5.15 -0.81
N ASN A 70 5.51 4.24 -0.93
CA ASN A 70 6.91 4.51 -0.61
C ASN A 70 7.88 4.17 -1.76
N GLY A 71 7.38 4.12 -2.99
CA GLY A 71 8.19 3.80 -4.17
C GLY A 71 9.28 4.84 -4.47
N THR A 72 10.17 4.49 -5.40
CA THR A 72 11.31 5.32 -5.79
C THR A 72 10.98 6.32 -6.90
N GLU A 73 9.84 6.17 -7.59
CA GLU A 73 9.40 7.14 -8.59
C GLU A 73 9.01 8.45 -7.90
N LYS A 74 9.38 9.58 -8.50
CA LYS A 74 9.00 10.90 -8.00
C LYS A 74 7.51 11.10 -8.21
N LYS A 75 6.76 11.18 -7.12
CA LYS A 75 5.31 11.37 -7.08
C LYS A 75 4.96 12.55 -6.17
N GLU A 76 3.76 13.05 -6.33
CA GLU A 76 3.18 14.08 -5.46
C GLU A 76 2.97 13.55 -4.03
N ASP A 77 2.66 14.44 -3.10
CA ASP A 77 2.34 14.07 -1.71
C ASP A 77 1.07 13.21 -1.63
N ARG A 78 0.09 13.51 -2.50
CA ARG A 78 -1.21 12.85 -2.52
C ARG A 78 -1.80 12.88 -3.92
N TRP A 79 -2.38 11.76 -4.34
CA TRP A 79 -3.21 11.70 -5.55
C TRP A 79 -4.41 10.79 -5.36
N VAL A 80 -5.31 10.78 -6.34
CA VAL A 80 -6.52 9.97 -6.32
C VAL A 80 -6.63 9.27 -7.66
N ASP A 81 -6.79 7.95 -7.61
CA ASP A 81 -7.09 7.12 -8.76
C ASP A 81 -8.58 6.76 -8.74
N TYR A 82 -9.22 6.77 -9.90
CA TYR A 82 -10.65 6.54 -10.06
C TYR A 82 -10.91 5.26 -10.84
N LEU A 83 -11.94 4.50 -10.45
CA LEU A 83 -12.34 3.29 -11.19
C LEU A 83 -12.78 3.61 -12.63
N SER A 84 -13.40 4.75 -12.83
CA SER A 84 -13.84 5.23 -14.15
C SER A 84 -12.71 5.39 -15.17
N GLU A 85 -11.47 5.57 -14.71
CA GLU A 85 -10.29 5.62 -15.58
C GLU A 85 -9.98 4.27 -16.26
N SER A 86 -10.56 3.17 -15.74
CA SER A 86 -10.44 1.82 -16.31
C SER A 86 -11.54 1.47 -17.31
N TYR A 87 -12.55 2.33 -17.53
CA TYR A 87 -13.63 2.05 -18.44
C TYR A 87 -13.26 2.37 -19.89
N GLU A 88 -13.50 1.41 -20.80
CA GLU A 88 -13.17 1.56 -22.23
C GLU A 88 -13.92 2.71 -22.89
N ASN A 89 -15.19 2.93 -22.52
CA ASN A 89 -16.04 3.95 -23.09
C ASN A 89 -16.80 4.70 -22.00
N MET A 90 -16.39 5.92 -21.76
CA MET A 90 -17.04 6.82 -20.82
C MET A 90 -17.83 7.90 -21.55
N SER A 91 -19.14 7.96 -21.30
CA SER A 91 -20.00 9.07 -21.71
C SER A 91 -20.82 9.54 -20.52
N GLY A 92 -20.53 10.73 -20.00
CA GLY A 92 -21.18 11.28 -18.82
C GLY A 92 -20.61 10.75 -17.50
N GLU A 93 -21.39 10.80 -16.43
CA GLU A 93 -20.99 10.31 -15.12
C GLU A 93 -21.08 8.78 -15.04
N PRO A 94 -20.10 8.11 -14.38
CA PRO A 94 -20.12 6.68 -14.25
C PRO A 94 -21.24 6.23 -13.27
N ASN A 95 -21.94 5.15 -13.61
CA ASN A 95 -22.93 4.53 -12.69
C ASN A 95 -22.28 3.81 -11.53
N LEU A 96 -21.00 3.44 -11.67
CA LEU A 96 -20.18 2.84 -10.62
C LEU A 96 -18.87 3.60 -10.56
N GLU A 97 -18.57 4.17 -9.40
CA GLU A 97 -17.31 4.86 -9.13
C GLU A 97 -16.71 4.41 -7.81
N LEU A 98 -15.38 4.26 -7.80
CA LEU A 98 -14.58 3.99 -6.62
C LEU A 98 -13.33 4.89 -6.69
N LYS A 99 -12.99 5.49 -5.55
CA LYS A 99 -11.85 6.39 -5.41
C LYS A 99 -10.84 5.78 -4.46
N VAL A 100 -9.59 5.70 -4.90
CA VAL A 100 -8.46 5.29 -4.06
C VAL A 100 -7.59 6.50 -3.80
N ILE A 101 -7.36 6.81 -2.53
CA ILE A 101 -6.47 7.89 -2.13
C ILE A 101 -5.09 7.31 -1.87
N THR A 102 -4.09 7.79 -2.61
CA THR A 102 -2.70 7.41 -2.36
C THR A 102 -1.95 8.54 -1.65
N LEU A 103 -1.24 8.19 -0.59
CA LEU A 103 -0.42 9.08 0.23
C LEU A 103 1.05 8.68 0.09
N ASN A 104 1.88 9.60 -0.39
CA ASN A 104 3.31 9.40 -0.47
C ASN A 104 3.94 9.50 0.93
N ILE A 105 4.45 8.38 1.43
CA ILE A 105 5.05 8.30 2.77
C ILE A 105 6.58 8.32 2.77
N ASN A 106 7.20 8.66 1.65
CA ASN A 106 8.67 8.86 1.61
C ASN A 106 9.09 10.04 2.49
N VAL A 107 10.33 10.02 2.94
CA VAL A 107 10.92 11.13 3.70
C VAL A 107 10.80 12.44 2.92
N GLY A 108 10.29 13.48 3.60
CA GLY A 108 10.08 14.80 3.01
C GLY A 108 8.67 15.04 2.47
N HIS A 109 7.85 13.99 2.34
CA HIS A 109 6.46 14.07 1.90
C HIS A 109 5.47 14.09 3.07
N ASN A 110 4.24 14.57 2.84
CA ASN A 110 3.12 14.56 3.80
C ASN A 110 3.52 14.94 5.23
N LYS A 111 4.23 16.06 5.39
CA LYS A 111 4.84 16.50 6.66
C LYS A 111 3.88 16.43 7.84
N LYS A 112 2.65 16.94 7.69
CA LYS A 112 1.64 16.93 8.76
C LYS A 112 1.30 15.49 9.21
N LEU A 113 1.09 14.57 8.26
CA LEU A 113 0.84 13.17 8.57
C LEU A 113 2.03 12.54 9.32
N MET A 114 3.25 12.86 8.87
CA MET A 114 4.48 12.35 9.49
C MET A 114 4.73 12.94 10.89
N GLU A 115 4.30 14.15 11.15
CA GLU A 115 4.34 14.78 12.51
C GLU A 115 3.35 14.11 13.45
N GLU A 116 2.15 13.81 12.98
CA GLU A 116 1.07 13.20 13.77
C GLU A 116 1.25 11.68 13.97
N CYS A 117 1.87 10.98 13.00
CA CYS A 117 2.07 9.53 13.05
C CYS A 117 3.55 9.16 13.16
N ARG A 118 4.04 9.04 14.39
CA ARG A 118 5.44 8.70 14.68
C ARG A 118 5.87 7.39 14.02
N THR A 119 5.07 6.33 14.11
CA THR A 119 5.40 5.01 13.55
C THR A 119 5.59 5.08 12.04
N LEU A 120 4.71 5.79 11.33
CA LEU A 120 4.80 5.93 9.88
C LEU A 120 6.06 6.72 9.47
N ARG A 121 6.37 7.80 10.22
CA ARG A 121 7.60 8.58 10.03
C ARG A 121 8.85 7.74 10.24
N GLU A 122 8.90 6.97 11.32
CA GLU A 122 10.04 6.11 11.63
C GLU A 122 10.19 4.98 10.59
N TYR A 123 9.09 4.43 10.09
CA TYR A 123 9.10 3.47 8.99
C TYR A 123 9.69 4.07 7.71
N ALA A 124 9.25 5.28 7.32
CA ALA A 124 9.81 5.98 6.18
C ALA A 124 11.32 6.21 6.31
N GLN A 125 11.79 6.60 7.50
CA GLN A 125 13.21 6.80 7.79
C GLN A 125 14.01 5.49 7.69
N TYR A 126 13.46 4.39 8.19
CA TYR A 126 14.08 3.06 8.07
C TYR A 126 14.22 2.65 6.60
N VAL A 127 13.15 2.74 5.82
CA VAL A 127 13.17 2.39 4.39
C VAL A 127 14.17 3.25 3.61
N ASP A 128 14.23 4.55 3.90
CA ASP A 128 15.21 5.46 3.29
C ASP A 128 16.67 5.04 3.58
N LYS A 129 16.95 4.61 4.83
CA LYS A 129 18.27 4.07 5.20
C LYS A 129 18.61 2.80 4.41
N VAL A 130 17.68 1.86 4.30
CA VAL A 130 17.89 0.61 3.53
C VAL A 130 18.23 0.96 2.09
N ARG A 131 17.47 1.83 1.45
CA ARG A 131 17.70 2.25 0.05
C ARG A 131 19.03 2.94 -0.15
N ARG A 132 19.39 3.85 0.75
CA ARG A 132 20.67 4.57 0.67
C ARG A 132 21.84 3.60 0.78
N TYR A 133 21.83 2.69 1.75
CA TYR A 133 22.90 1.73 1.94
C TYR A 133 22.96 0.68 0.83
N SER A 134 21.83 0.27 0.27
CA SER A 134 21.79 -0.68 -0.87
C SER A 134 22.44 -0.13 -2.15
N ASN A 135 22.60 1.20 -2.26
CA ASN A 135 23.36 1.81 -3.35
C ASN A 135 24.88 1.79 -3.11
N GLU A 136 25.34 1.57 -1.87
CA GLU A 136 26.74 1.67 -1.46
C GLU A 136 27.37 0.30 -1.15
N MET A 137 26.55 -0.67 -0.79
CA MET A 137 27.03 -1.99 -0.34
C MET A 137 26.04 -3.12 -0.72
N GLU A 138 26.46 -4.35 -0.49
CA GLU A 138 25.63 -5.54 -0.71
C GLU A 138 24.35 -5.50 0.15
N LEU A 139 23.24 -5.98 -0.41
CA LEU A 139 21.89 -5.82 0.15
C LEU A 139 21.76 -6.34 1.58
N ASN A 140 22.27 -7.54 1.86
CA ASN A 140 22.18 -8.10 3.23
C ASN A 140 22.90 -7.22 4.25
N THR A 141 24.10 -6.73 3.89
CA THR A 141 24.88 -5.83 4.71
C THR A 141 24.19 -4.48 4.88
N ALA A 142 23.58 -3.96 3.83
CA ALA A 142 22.82 -2.71 3.85
C ALA A 142 21.62 -2.77 4.80
N VAL A 143 20.84 -3.85 4.73
CA VAL A 143 19.67 -4.06 5.60
C VAL A 143 20.11 -4.23 7.06
N GLU A 144 21.11 -5.06 7.34
CA GLU A 144 21.62 -5.26 8.69
C GLU A 144 22.16 -3.97 9.32
N ARG A 145 22.84 -3.16 8.53
CA ARG A 145 23.31 -1.84 8.94
C ARG A 145 22.17 -0.89 9.23
N ALA A 146 21.17 -0.82 8.33
CA ALA A 146 19.98 0.02 8.51
C ALA A 146 19.22 -0.33 9.78
N VAL A 147 19.01 -1.64 10.06
CA VAL A 147 18.37 -2.12 11.29
C VAL A 147 19.17 -1.70 12.52
N SER A 148 20.49 -1.95 12.52
CA SER A 148 21.36 -1.65 13.68
C SER A 148 21.41 -0.16 14.00
N GLU A 149 21.57 0.70 13.00
CA GLU A 149 21.60 2.15 13.18
C GLU A 149 20.21 2.68 13.59
N SER A 150 19.12 2.16 13.01
CA SER A 150 17.77 2.57 13.39
C SER A 150 17.49 2.26 14.87
N ILE A 151 17.90 1.10 15.35
CA ILE A 151 17.81 0.75 16.79
C ILE A 151 18.60 1.74 17.66
N GLN A 152 19.81 2.09 17.25
CA GLN A 152 20.67 3.04 18.00
C GLN A 152 20.07 4.44 18.05
N GLU A 153 19.44 4.89 16.97
CA GLU A 153 18.77 6.18 16.86
C GLU A 153 17.37 6.21 17.47
N GLY A 154 16.87 5.08 17.94
CA GLY A 154 15.51 4.96 18.52
C GLY A 154 14.38 4.87 17.50
N ILE A 155 14.70 4.70 16.20
CA ILE A 155 13.77 4.53 15.09
C ILE A 155 13.20 3.12 15.11
N LEU A 156 11.88 2.96 15.30
CA LEU A 156 11.20 1.65 15.44
C LEU A 156 11.90 0.71 16.42
N LYS A 157 12.57 1.24 17.44
CA LYS A 157 13.54 0.52 18.27
C LYS A 157 13.03 -0.79 18.82
N GLU A 158 11.92 -0.77 19.54
CA GLU A 158 11.36 -1.97 20.19
C GLU A 158 10.92 -3.01 19.13
N PHE A 159 10.30 -2.55 18.05
CA PHE A 159 9.86 -3.41 16.95
C PHE A 159 11.04 -4.11 16.29
N LEU A 160 12.08 -3.35 15.91
CA LEU A 160 13.27 -3.89 15.26
C LEU A 160 14.09 -4.81 16.17
N GLN A 161 14.15 -4.51 17.47
CA GLN A 161 14.82 -5.40 18.44
C GLN A 161 14.11 -6.74 18.59
N ASN A 162 12.77 -6.71 18.69
CA ASN A 162 11.97 -7.92 18.94
C ASN A 162 11.79 -8.79 17.69
N ASN A 163 11.86 -8.20 16.48
CA ASN A 163 11.56 -8.87 15.21
C ASN A 163 12.73 -8.81 14.21
N ARG A 164 13.97 -8.66 14.69
CA ARG A 164 15.15 -8.37 13.85
C ARG A 164 15.29 -9.32 12.65
N ALA A 165 15.26 -10.62 12.90
CA ALA A 165 15.49 -11.63 11.85
C ALA A 165 14.38 -11.61 10.80
N GLU A 166 13.13 -11.43 11.23
CA GLU A 166 11.98 -11.35 10.35
C GLU A 166 12.01 -10.06 9.50
N VAL A 167 12.32 -8.93 10.13
CA VAL A 167 12.43 -7.64 9.41
C VAL A 167 13.55 -7.67 8.38
N VAL A 168 14.72 -8.24 8.71
CA VAL A 168 15.82 -8.39 7.75
C VAL A 168 15.39 -9.24 6.56
N ALA A 169 14.77 -10.39 6.79
CA ALA A 169 14.32 -11.28 5.73
C ALA A 169 13.25 -10.62 4.84
N MET A 170 12.27 -9.94 5.45
CA MET A 170 11.22 -9.21 4.71
C MET A 170 11.79 -8.05 3.90
N SER A 171 12.67 -7.24 4.46
CA SER A 171 13.26 -6.10 3.75
C SER A 171 14.09 -6.54 2.55
N ILE A 172 14.81 -7.65 2.64
CA ILE A 172 15.55 -8.24 1.52
C ILE A 172 14.57 -8.72 0.44
N PHE A 173 13.50 -9.41 0.84
CA PHE A 173 12.49 -9.91 -0.08
C PHE A 173 11.79 -8.75 -0.82
N GLU A 174 11.32 -7.74 -0.11
CA GLU A 174 10.64 -6.57 -0.69
C GLU A 174 11.55 -5.80 -1.65
N TYR A 175 12.81 -5.59 -1.29
CA TYR A 175 13.77 -4.91 -2.16
C TYR A 175 14.02 -5.68 -3.46
N ASN A 176 14.19 -7.00 -3.40
CA ASN A 176 14.36 -7.83 -4.58
C ASN A 176 13.12 -7.82 -5.48
N GLU A 177 11.93 -7.90 -4.88
CA GLU A 177 10.66 -7.82 -5.62
C GLU A 177 10.49 -6.45 -6.30
N GLU A 178 10.84 -5.36 -5.63
CA GLU A 178 10.82 -4.00 -6.19
C GLU A 178 11.79 -3.87 -7.39
N GLU A 179 13.00 -4.42 -7.26
CA GLU A 179 13.97 -4.43 -8.35
C GLU A 179 13.49 -5.25 -9.57
N GLU A 180 12.92 -6.42 -9.34
CA GLU A 180 12.38 -7.26 -10.41
C GLU A 180 11.22 -6.57 -11.14
N LYS A 181 10.28 -5.97 -10.42
CA LYS A 181 9.18 -5.18 -10.99
C LYS A 181 9.71 -4.00 -11.81
N ARG A 182 10.77 -3.33 -11.35
CA ARG A 182 11.41 -2.23 -12.08
C ARG A 182 12.05 -2.71 -13.39
N LYS A 183 12.73 -3.86 -13.36
CA LYS A 183 13.34 -4.47 -14.56
C LYS A 183 12.29 -4.88 -15.60
N LEU A 184 11.21 -5.50 -15.16
CA LEU A 184 10.09 -5.89 -16.03
C LEU A 184 9.45 -4.70 -16.72
N ARG A 185 9.14 -3.63 -15.98
CA ARG A 185 8.59 -2.39 -16.56
C ARG A 185 9.51 -1.74 -17.57
N LYS A 186 10.82 -1.74 -17.28
CA LYS A 186 11.80 -1.20 -18.23
C LYS A 186 11.82 -2.01 -19.51
N ALA A 187 11.77 -3.34 -19.42
CA ALA A 187 11.70 -4.22 -20.56
C ALA A 187 10.40 -4.05 -21.37
N GLU A 188 9.26 -3.87 -20.70
CA GLU A 188 7.97 -3.58 -21.35
C GLU A 188 8.00 -2.24 -22.11
N TYR A 189 8.57 -1.21 -21.49
CA TYR A 189 8.72 0.11 -22.14
C TYR A 189 9.68 0.10 -23.33
N GLU A 190 10.73 -0.73 -23.30
CA GLU A 190 11.68 -0.88 -24.42
C GLU A 190 11.13 -1.75 -25.55
N ALA A 191 10.09 -2.56 -25.31
CA ALA A 191 9.46 -3.46 -26.28
C ALA A 191 8.22 -2.87 -27.00
N GLY A 192 7.65 -1.77 -26.52
CA GLY A 192 6.48 -1.08 -27.07
C GLY A 192 6.82 0.22 -27.69
#